data_54e149fc0aeffe3429b534a978b74457
#
_entry.id   54e149fc0aeffe3429b534a978b74457
#
_cell.length_a   1.000
_cell.length_b   1.000
_cell.length_c   1.000
_cell.angle_alpha   90.00
_cell.angle_beta   90.00
_cell.angle_gamma   90.00
#
_symmetry.space_group_name_H-M   'P 1'
#
loop_
_entity.id
_entity.type
_entity.pdbx_description
1 polymer ?
#
loop_
_entity_poly.entity_id
_entity_poly.type
_entity_poly.pdbx_seq_one_letter_code
_entity_poly.pdbx_strand_id
1 'polypeptide(L)'
;MPRVYILCGLPFAGKTTLASALAQHLDLPRVSIDEINGERGLGFDNAPIASEDWDITYAESYRQLDKHLRAGCSVIYDAANFTRAERDKARAVAVQSCSDTCVIYVTTPEPLVRQRWLLNRLTHKRNDIRDDYFANVITQFEPPMEDENVLHYSNEQGVNEWIEQSSL
;
A
#
# COMPACT_ATOMS: atom_id res chain seq x y z
N MET A 1 -9.03 16.67 -11.13
CA MET A 1 -8.89 15.36 -11.78
C MET A 1 -8.72 14.32 -10.68
N PRO A 2 -9.43 13.17 -10.72
CA PRO A 2 -9.25 12.12 -9.72
C PRO A 2 -7.81 11.63 -9.66
N ARG A 3 -7.40 11.05 -8.54
CA ARG A 3 -6.02 10.63 -8.31
C ARG A 3 -5.97 9.31 -7.53
N VAL A 4 -5.02 8.44 -7.89
CA VAL A 4 -4.66 7.28 -7.06
C VAL A 4 -3.47 7.66 -6.18
N TYR A 5 -3.64 7.54 -4.86
CA TYR A 5 -2.55 7.64 -3.89
C TYR A 5 -1.99 6.25 -3.63
N ILE A 6 -0.85 5.94 -4.20
CA ILE A 6 -0.21 4.62 -4.16
C ILE A 6 0.73 4.56 -2.94
N LEU A 7 0.36 3.78 -1.91
CA LEU A 7 1.24 3.58 -0.76
C LEU A 7 2.41 2.68 -1.14
N CYS A 8 3.63 3.11 -0.84
CA CYS A 8 4.87 2.39 -1.10
C CYS A 8 5.74 2.36 0.16
N GLY A 9 6.49 1.29 0.36
CA GLY A 9 7.39 1.11 1.51
C GLY A 9 7.48 -0.34 1.94
N LEU A 10 8.47 -0.65 2.77
CA LEU A 10 8.72 -2.00 3.27
C LEU A 10 7.53 -2.59 4.05
N PRO A 11 7.42 -3.91 4.19
CA PRO A 11 6.49 -4.53 5.14
C PRO A 11 6.74 -3.95 6.55
N PHE A 12 5.69 -3.79 7.35
CA PHE A 12 5.75 -3.17 8.69
C PHE A 12 6.23 -1.70 8.72
N ALA A 13 6.39 -1.04 7.58
CA ALA A 13 6.74 0.39 7.53
C ALA A 13 5.63 1.31 8.10
N GLY A 14 4.37 0.86 8.12
CA GLY A 14 3.23 1.64 8.60
C GLY A 14 2.30 2.13 7.49
N LYS A 15 2.41 1.58 6.28
CA LYS A 15 1.56 1.93 5.12
C LYS A 15 0.07 1.92 5.44
N THR A 16 -0.44 0.82 5.99
CA THR A 16 -1.87 0.66 6.30
C THR A 16 -2.35 1.66 7.35
N THR A 17 -1.51 2.00 8.33
CA THR A 17 -1.83 3.03 9.32
C THR A 17 -1.98 4.40 8.67
N LEU A 18 -1.03 4.75 7.80
CA LEU A 18 -1.08 5.99 7.04
C LEU A 18 -2.27 6.00 6.07
N ALA A 19 -2.50 4.89 5.34
CA ALA A 19 -3.62 4.77 4.41
C ALA A 19 -4.98 4.98 5.09
N SER A 20 -5.16 4.40 6.27
CA SER A 20 -6.40 4.57 7.06
C SER A 20 -6.59 6.00 7.54
N ALA A 21 -5.54 6.66 8.00
CA ALA A 21 -5.59 8.06 8.41
C ALA A 21 -5.89 9.00 7.24
N LEU A 22 -5.26 8.76 6.08
CA LEU A 22 -5.53 9.51 4.85
C LEU A 22 -6.98 9.34 4.39
N ALA A 23 -7.48 8.10 4.38
CA ALA A 23 -8.86 7.81 4.01
C ALA A 23 -9.87 8.58 4.88
N GLN A 24 -9.62 8.61 6.18
CA GLN A 24 -10.46 9.33 7.13
C GLN A 24 -10.34 10.86 6.98
N HIS A 25 -9.11 11.39 6.83
CA HIS A 25 -8.87 12.84 6.77
C HIS A 25 -9.38 13.46 5.47
N LEU A 26 -9.18 12.77 4.33
CA LEU A 26 -9.55 13.25 3.00
C LEU A 26 -10.95 12.81 2.58
N ASP A 27 -11.65 12.01 3.38
CA ASP A 27 -12.93 11.38 3.05
C ASP A 27 -12.87 10.61 1.71
N LEU A 28 -11.82 9.79 1.54
CA LEU A 28 -11.56 9.04 0.33
C LEU A 28 -11.73 7.53 0.55
N PRO A 29 -12.21 6.80 -0.47
CA PRO A 29 -12.21 5.36 -0.44
C PRO A 29 -10.78 4.81 -0.37
N ARG A 30 -10.61 3.69 0.34
CA ARG A 30 -9.38 2.92 0.38
C ARG A 30 -9.60 1.56 -0.25
N VAL A 31 -8.75 1.17 -1.17
CA VAL A 31 -8.67 -0.17 -1.74
C VAL A 31 -7.47 -0.88 -1.11
N SER A 32 -7.74 -1.92 -0.34
CA SER A 32 -6.73 -2.70 0.39
C SER A 32 -6.73 -4.16 -0.06
N ILE A 33 -5.56 -4.67 -0.46
CA ILE A 33 -5.43 -6.09 -0.83
C ILE A 33 -5.67 -7.01 0.36
N ASP A 34 -5.32 -6.60 1.57
CA ASP A 34 -5.56 -7.39 2.77
C ASP A 34 -7.06 -7.48 3.10
N GLU A 35 -7.83 -6.41 2.88
CA GLU A 35 -9.28 -6.42 3.05
C GLU A 35 -9.95 -7.29 1.99
N ILE A 36 -9.54 -7.19 0.73
CA ILE A 36 -10.04 -8.05 -0.35
C ILE A 36 -9.77 -9.53 -0.03
N ASN A 37 -8.56 -9.86 0.43
CA ASN A 37 -8.26 -11.23 0.86
C ASN A 37 -9.14 -11.67 2.02
N GLY A 38 -9.34 -10.83 3.03
CA GLY A 38 -10.22 -11.10 4.15
C GLY A 38 -11.67 -11.38 3.72
N GLU A 39 -12.23 -10.59 2.82
CA GLU A 39 -13.57 -10.80 2.23
C GLU A 39 -13.66 -12.11 1.46
N ARG A 40 -12.57 -12.55 0.83
CA ARG A 40 -12.46 -13.83 0.13
C ARG A 40 -12.19 -15.01 1.06
N GLY A 41 -12.04 -14.80 2.37
CA GLY A 41 -11.72 -15.85 3.33
C GLY A 41 -10.27 -16.33 3.26
N LEU A 42 -9.33 -15.49 2.78
CA LEU A 42 -7.92 -15.84 2.59
C LEU A 42 -7.03 -15.20 3.66
N GLY A 43 -5.87 -15.83 3.92
CA GLY A 43 -4.84 -15.29 4.80
C GLY A 43 -5.14 -15.38 6.29
N PHE A 44 -6.15 -16.15 6.71
CA PHE A 44 -6.41 -16.41 8.12
C PHE A 44 -5.39 -17.41 8.68
N ASP A 45 -5.03 -17.24 9.95
CA ASP A 45 -4.11 -18.11 10.69
C ASP A 45 -2.75 -18.30 10.01
N ASN A 46 -2.26 -17.29 9.32
CA ASN A 46 -1.02 -17.31 8.53
C ASN A 46 -1.00 -18.37 7.42
N ALA A 47 -2.16 -18.84 6.98
CA ALA A 47 -2.25 -19.75 5.85
C ALA A 47 -1.67 -19.10 4.58
N PRO A 48 -0.80 -19.81 3.86
CA PRO A 48 -0.24 -19.27 2.62
C PRO A 48 -1.35 -19.10 1.57
N ILE A 49 -1.33 -17.96 0.88
CA ILE A 49 -2.25 -17.69 -0.21
C ILE A 49 -1.59 -18.18 -1.51
N ALA A 50 -2.32 -18.95 -2.31
CA ALA A 50 -1.83 -19.44 -3.58
C ALA A 50 -1.59 -18.30 -4.59
N SER A 51 -0.72 -18.52 -5.57
CA SER A 51 -0.38 -17.52 -6.59
C SER A 51 -1.62 -17.09 -7.39
N GLU A 52 -2.45 -18.03 -7.76
CA GLU A 52 -3.70 -17.79 -8.49
C GLU A 52 -4.69 -16.94 -7.69
N ASP A 53 -4.73 -17.12 -6.38
CA ASP A 53 -5.56 -16.31 -5.49
C ASP A 53 -5.04 -14.88 -5.37
N TRP A 54 -3.72 -14.69 -5.36
CA TRP A 54 -3.12 -13.36 -5.43
C TRP A 54 -3.47 -12.66 -6.74
N ASP A 55 -3.42 -13.37 -7.88
CA ASP A 55 -3.78 -12.80 -9.19
C ASP A 55 -5.23 -12.29 -9.18
N ILE A 56 -6.16 -13.07 -8.60
CA ILE A 56 -7.56 -12.66 -8.47
C ILE A 56 -7.69 -11.45 -7.54
N THR A 57 -6.99 -11.43 -6.41
CA THR A 57 -7.02 -10.29 -5.46
C THR A 57 -6.53 -9.01 -6.11
N TYR A 58 -5.42 -9.07 -6.84
CA TYR A 58 -4.90 -7.91 -7.54
C TYR A 58 -5.83 -7.46 -8.68
N ALA A 59 -6.39 -8.39 -9.45
CA ALA A 59 -7.37 -8.05 -10.49
C ALA A 59 -8.59 -7.34 -9.90
N GLU A 60 -9.11 -7.82 -8.77
CA GLU A 60 -10.22 -7.18 -8.06
C GLU A 60 -9.82 -5.80 -7.53
N SER A 61 -8.61 -5.64 -6.97
CA SER A 61 -8.13 -4.33 -6.50
C SER A 61 -8.08 -3.30 -7.63
N TYR A 62 -7.58 -3.68 -8.82
CA TYR A 62 -7.54 -2.79 -10.00
C TYR A 62 -8.94 -2.46 -10.51
N ARG A 63 -9.88 -3.41 -10.47
CA ARG A 63 -11.28 -3.16 -10.81
C ARG A 63 -11.93 -2.14 -9.87
N GLN A 64 -11.64 -2.21 -8.57
CA GLN A 64 -12.12 -1.25 -7.58
C GLN A 64 -11.50 0.13 -7.79
N LEU A 65 -10.19 0.24 -8.09
CA LEU A 65 -9.56 1.49 -8.46
C LEU A 65 -10.26 2.14 -9.66
N ASP A 66 -10.43 1.41 -10.77
CA ASP A 66 -11.08 1.91 -11.97
C ASP A 66 -12.51 2.40 -11.68
N LYS A 67 -13.26 1.65 -10.88
CA LYS A 67 -14.63 2.02 -10.47
C LYS A 67 -14.67 3.38 -9.77
N HIS A 68 -13.80 3.62 -8.80
CA HIS A 68 -13.76 4.88 -8.06
C HIS A 68 -13.32 6.04 -8.96
N LEU A 69 -12.28 5.83 -9.77
CA LEU A 69 -11.76 6.86 -10.67
C LEU A 69 -12.79 7.28 -11.71
N ARG A 70 -13.51 6.32 -12.33
CA ARG A 70 -14.58 6.61 -13.29
C ARG A 70 -15.79 7.31 -12.65
N ALA A 71 -15.99 7.12 -11.34
CA ALA A 71 -16.99 7.87 -10.58
C ALA A 71 -16.54 9.30 -10.22
N GLY A 72 -15.34 9.71 -10.64
CA GLY A 72 -14.77 11.03 -10.32
C GLY A 72 -14.15 11.13 -8.93
N CYS A 73 -13.97 10.00 -8.22
CA CYS A 73 -13.43 9.95 -6.88
C CYS A 73 -11.94 9.59 -6.88
N SER A 74 -11.11 10.35 -6.17
CA SER A 74 -9.75 9.92 -5.83
C SER A 74 -9.80 8.72 -4.88
N VAL A 75 -8.73 7.92 -4.85
CA VAL A 75 -8.71 6.66 -4.10
C VAL A 75 -7.32 6.38 -3.52
N ILE A 76 -7.28 5.79 -2.34
CA ILE A 76 -6.05 5.36 -1.68
C ILE A 76 -5.83 3.88 -1.98
N TYR A 77 -4.65 3.53 -2.49
CA TYR A 77 -4.27 2.17 -2.82
C TYR A 77 -3.27 1.61 -1.81
N ASP A 78 -3.75 0.74 -0.92
CA ASP A 78 -2.99 0.08 0.14
C ASP A 78 -2.66 -1.36 -0.29
N ALA A 79 -1.53 -1.49 -0.96
CA ALA A 79 -1.00 -2.75 -1.46
C ALA A 79 0.51 -2.86 -1.21
N ALA A 80 1.14 -3.93 -1.66
CA ALA A 80 2.58 -4.14 -1.52
C ALA A 80 3.39 -3.01 -2.20
N ASN A 81 3.25 -2.85 -3.52
CA ASN A 81 3.87 -1.80 -4.32
C ASN A 81 5.40 -1.68 -4.13
N PHE A 82 6.09 -2.83 -3.93
CA PHE A 82 7.51 -2.87 -3.59
C PHE A 82 8.41 -2.55 -4.78
N THR A 83 7.99 -2.95 -5.97
CA THR A 83 8.73 -2.72 -7.21
C THR A 83 8.06 -1.63 -8.05
N ARG A 84 8.84 -1.02 -8.95
CA ARG A 84 8.30 -0.08 -9.92
C ARG A 84 7.22 -0.73 -10.79
N ALA A 85 7.45 -1.98 -11.22
CA ALA A 85 6.51 -2.71 -12.05
C ALA A 85 5.14 -2.89 -11.38
N GLU A 86 5.10 -3.12 -10.07
CA GLU A 86 3.83 -3.18 -9.31
C GLU A 86 3.12 -1.81 -9.28
N ARG A 87 3.86 -0.74 -9.03
CA ARG A 87 3.31 0.62 -9.05
C ARG A 87 2.84 1.03 -10.45
N ASP A 88 3.52 0.58 -11.50
CA ASP A 88 3.13 0.84 -12.90
C ASP A 88 1.79 0.21 -13.26
N LYS A 89 1.43 -0.93 -12.67
CA LYS A 89 0.09 -1.53 -12.86
C LYS A 89 -1.02 -0.61 -12.34
N ALA A 90 -0.85 -0.04 -11.15
CA ALA A 90 -1.82 0.92 -10.61
C ALA A 90 -1.86 2.22 -11.43
N ARG A 91 -0.70 2.70 -11.90
CA ARG A 91 -0.61 3.85 -12.83
C ARG A 91 -1.33 3.60 -14.15
N ALA A 92 -1.22 2.39 -14.69
CA ALA A 92 -1.92 2.03 -15.92
C ALA A 92 -3.44 2.12 -15.77
N VAL A 93 -3.98 1.72 -14.62
CA VAL A 93 -5.42 1.89 -14.30
C VAL A 93 -5.80 3.37 -14.27
N ALA A 94 -4.99 4.21 -13.61
CA ALA A 94 -5.24 5.65 -13.55
C ALA A 94 -5.23 6.30 -14.93
N VAL A 95 -4.24 5.96 -15.78
CA VAL A 95 -4.16 6.46 -17.16
C VAL A 95 -5.40 6.08 -17.97
N GLN A 96 -5.86 4.83 -17.87
CA GLN A 96 -7.08 4.36 -18.58
C GLN A 96 -8.34 5.09 -18.12
N SER A 97 -8.36 5.58 -16.88
CA SER A 97 -9.46 6.33 -16.29
C SER A 97 -9.25 7.85 -16.34
N CYS A 98 -8.32 8.34 -17.18
CA CYS A 98 -7.96 9.78 -17.28
C CYS A 98 -7.72 10.43 -15.92
N SER A 99 -6.97 9.76 -15.05
CA SER A 99 -6.70 10.16 -13.67
C SER A 99 -5.20 10.27 -13.39
N ASP A 100 -4.85 11.04 -12.36
CA ASP A 100 -3.47 11.21 -11.91
C ASP A 100 -3.02 10.12 -10.92
N THR A 101 -1.72 10.07 -10.66
CA THR A 101 -1.14 9.27 -9.59
C THR A 101 -0.21 10.07 -8.72
N CYS A 102 -0.11 9.68 -7.46
CA CYS A 102 0.88 10.16 -6.51
C CYS A 102 1.35 8.95 -5.68
N VAL A 103 2.66 8.73 -5.62
CA VAL A 103 3.23 7.70 -4.77
C VAL A 103 3.52 8.30 -3.40
N ILE A 104 2.99 7.69 -2.34
CA ILE A 104 3.32 8.07 -0.96
C ILE A 104 4.31 7.04 -0.43
N TYR A 105 5.57 7.45 -0.33
CA TYR A 105 6.66 6.60 0.13
C TYR A 105 6.84 6.70 1.64
N VAL A 106 6.53 5.61 2.35
CA VAL A 106 6.72 5.49 3.80
C VAL A 106 8.17 5.07 4.07
N THR A 107 9.00 6.03 4.48
CA THR A 107 10.46 5.88 4.64
C THR A 107 10.86 5.41 6.03
N THR A 108 10.27 4.31 6.52
CA THR A 108 10.66 3.72 7.80
C THR A 108 12.02 3.01 7.65
N PRO A 109 13.03 3.32 8.49
CA PRO A 109 14.31 2.65 8.44
C PRO A 109 14.19 1.13 8.61
N GLU A 110 14.96 0.36 7.84
CA GLU A 110 14.94 -1.10 7.87
C GLU A 110 15.14 -1.71 9.28
N PRO A 111 16.06 -1.22 10.14
CA PRO A 111 16.18 -1.75 11.50
C PRO A 111 14.87 -1.67 12.30
N LEU A 112 14.11 -0.57 12.16
CA LEU A 112 12.83 -0.40 12.83
C LEU A 112 11.76 -1.31 12.22
N VAL A 113 11.76 -1.50 10.90
CA VAL A 113 10.90 -2.45 10.21
C VAL A 113 11.14 -3.88 10.73
N ARG A 114 12.40 -4.30 10.83
CA ARG A 114 12.78 -5.61 11.39
C ARG A 114 12.33 -5.78 12.85
N GLN A 115 12.51 -4.76 13.66
CA GLN A 115 12.05 -4.78 15.05
C GLN A 115 10.54 -4.97 15.14
N ARG A 116 9.76 -4.24 14.33
CA ARG A 116 8.29 -4.36 14.26
C ARG A 116 7.85 -5.73 13.79
N TRP A 117 8.53 -6.28 12.80
CA TRP A 117 8.28 -7.63 12.30
C TRP A 117 8.51 -8.70 13.39
N LEU A 118 9.65 -8.65 14.09
CA LEU A 118 9.94 -9.56 15.20
C LEU A 118 8.92 -9.42 16.34
N LEU A 119 8.53 -8.19 16.67
CA LEU A 119 7.51 -7.93 17.69
C LEU A 119 6.15 -8.50 17.29
N ASN A 120 5.80 -8.45 16.00
CA ASN A 120 4.56 -9.03 15.50
C ASN A 120 4.47 -10.54 15.71
N ARG A 121 5.59 -11.27 15.64
CA ARG A 121 5.66 -12.70 15.94
C ARG A 121 5.31 -13.04 17.38
N LEU A 122 5.54 -12.10 18.30
CA LEU A 122 5.18 -12.25 19.71
C LEU A 122 3.74 -11.83 19.99
N THR A 123 3.23 -10.85 19.25
CA THR A 123 1.94 -10.21 19.54
C THR A 123 0.81 -10.68 18.63
N HIS A 124 1.14 -11.28 17.49
CA HIS A 124 0.20 -11.77 16.47
C HIS A 124 -0.87 -10.75 16.05
N LYS A 125 -0.52 -9.46 16.03
CA LYS A 125 -1.45 -8.37 15.64
C LYS A 125 -1.79 -8.37 14.15
N ARG A 126 -0.92 -8.97 13.34
CA ARG A 126 -1.06 -9.10 11.88
C ARG A 126 -0.61 -10.50 11.47
N ASN A 127 -1.02 -10.94 10.28
CA ASN A 127 -0.46 -12.15 9.68
C ASN A 127 1.06 -12.06 9.63
N ASP A 128 1.74 -13.14 9.99
CA ASP A 128 3.20 -13.19 9.98
C ASP A 128 3.70 -13.22 8.52
N ILE A 129 4.90 -12.71 8.34
CA ILE A 129 5.64 -12.78 7.09
C ILE A 129 6.82 -13.71 7.31
N ARG A 130 6.93 -14.74 6.47
CA ARG A 130 8.03 -15.73 6.53
C ARG A 130 9.37 -15.05 6.29
N ASP A 131 10.42 -15.60 6.91
CA ASP A 131 11.79 -15.07 6.86
C ASP A 131 12.32 -14.93 5.43
N ASP A 132 12.12 -15.96 4.62
CA ASP A 132 12.55 -15.98 3.22
C ASP A 132 11.84 -14.91 2.39
N TYR A 133 10.54 -14.74 2.59
CA TYR A 133 9.77 -13.71 1.89
C TYR A 133 10.17 -12.30 2.35
N PHE A 134 10.35 -12.10 3.67
CA PHE A 134 10.79 -10.81 4.21
C PHE A 134 12.16 -10.40 3.66
N ALA A 135 13.13 -11.34 3.67
CA ALA A 135 14.47 -11.10 3.12
C ALA A 135 14.42 -10.79 1.62
N ASN A 136 13.59 -11.53 0.86
CA ASN A 136 13.42 -11.31 -0.57
C ASN A 136 12.85 -9.92 -0.86
N VAL A 137 11.81 -9.49 -0.14
CA VAL A 137 11.21 -8.16 -0.31
C VAL A 137 12.23 -7.05 -0.02
N ILE A 138 13.01 -7.17 1.07
CA ILE A 138 14.07 -6.19 1.36
C ILE A 138 15.07 -6.09 0.20
N THR A 139 15.47 -7.22 -0.38
CA THR A 139 16.44 -7.25 -1.48
C THR A 139 15.86 -6.71 -2.80
N GLN A 140 14.58 -6.96 -3.06
CA GLN A 140 13.92 -6.58 -4.29
C GLN A 140 13.22 -5.22 -4.23
N PHE A 141 13.23 -4.57 -3.06
CA PHE A 141 12.57 -3.29 -2.91
C PHE A 141 13.20 -2.23 -3.80
N GLU A 142 12.38 -1.61 -4.63
CA GLU A 142 12.74 -0.50 -5.51
C GLU A 142 12.10 0.79 -4.98
N PRO A 143 12.88 1.65 -4.29
CA PRO A 143 12.39 2.96 -3.88
C PRO A 143 11.80 3.72 -5.07
N PRO A 144 10.68 4.43 -4.88
CA PRO A 144 10.12 5.23 -5.97
C PRO A 144 11.07 6.36 -6.37
N MET A 145 11.06 6.67 -7.67
CA MET A 145 11.92 7.69 -8.27
C MET A 145 11.15 9.01 -8.45
N GLU A 146 11.86 10.12 -8.66
CA GLU A 146 11.27 11.47 -8.80
C GLU A 146 10.21 11.55 -9.91
N ASP A 147 10.37 10.78 -10.99
CA ASP A 147 9.43 10.73 -12.11
C ASP A 147 8.10 10.04 -11.76
N GLU A 148 7.97 9.48 -10.56
CA GLU A 148 6.76 8.83 -10.07
C GLU A 148 5.82 9.76 -9.29
N ASN A 149 6.07 11.06 -9.22
CA ASN A 149 5.32 12.03 -8.41
C ASN A 149 5.24 11.60 -6.94
N VAL A 150 6.37 11.65 -6.24
CA VAL A 150 6.55 11.07 -4.91
C VAL A 150 6.39 12.08 -3.79
N LEU A 151 5.59 11.72 -2.78
CA LEU A 151 5.57 12.36 -1.47
C LEU A 151 6.22 11.42 -0.44
N HIS A 152 7.10 11.97 0.39
CA HIS A 152 7.78 11.21 1.43
C HIS A 152 7.07 11.37 2.77
N TYR A 153 6.80 10.27 3.44
CA TYR A 153 6.33 10.24 4.82
C TYR A 153 7.36 9.57 5.71
N SER A 154 7.86 10.33 6.68
CA SER A 154 8.73 9.80 7.75
C SER A 154 7.89 9.55 9.00
N ASN A 155 8.11 8.38 9.66
CA ASN A 155 7.44 8.08 10.93
C ASN A 155 7.91 8.95 12.12
N GLU A 156 8.86 9.84 11.91
CA GLU A 156 9.32 10.83 12.91
C GLU A 156 8.29 11.96 13.07
N GLN A 157 7.47 12.19 12.04
CA GLN A 157 6.41 13.18 12.03
C GLN A 157 5.05 12.53 12.32
N GLY A 158 4.19 13.23 13.06
CA GLY A 158 2.82 12.78 13.28
C GLY A 158 2.03 12.71 11.96
N VAL A 159 1.20 11.66 11.80
CA VAL A 159 0.43 11.46 10.56
C VAL A 159 -0.42 12.67 10.22
N ASN A 160 -1.16 13.22 11.19
CA ASN A 160 -2.04 14.37 10.94
C ASN A 160 -1.25 15.62 10.54
N GLU A 161 -0.12 15.89 11.23
CA GLU A 161 0.75 17.00 10.92
C GLU A 161 1.32 16.88 9.49
N TRP A 162 1.74 15.67 9.10
CA TRP A 162 2.23 15.43 7.75
C TRP A 162 1.13 15.63 6.69
N ILE A 163 -0.10 15.16 6.95
CA ILE A 163 -1.23 15.34 6.02
C ILE A 163 -1.52 16.84 5.81
N GLU A 164 -1.55 17.62 6.89
CA GLU A 164 -1.79 19.07 6.83
C GLU A 164 -0.69 19.84 6.06
N GLN A 165 0.54 19.38 6.12
CA GLN A 165 1.68 19.97 5.42
C GLN A 165 1.82 19.48 3.97
N SER A 166 1.27 18.31 3.66
CA SER A 166 1.27 17.74 2.32
C SER A 166 0.17 18.38 1.50
N SER A 167 0.51 18.94 0.36
CA SER A 167 -0.49 19.50 -0.58
C SER A 167 -1.25 18.38 -1.31
N LEU A 168 -1.96 17.55 -0.53
CA LEU A 168 -2.75 16.40 -1.01
C LEU A 168 -4.12 16.81 -1.54
#